data_7c0726f2f8967c2e98fdf496eef0e3c8
#
_entry.id   7c0726f2f8967c2e98fdf496eef0e3c8
#
_cell.length_a   1.000
_cell.length_b   1.000
_cell.length_c   1.000
_cell.angle_alpha   90.00
_cell.angle_beta   90.00
_cell.angle_gamma   90.00
#
_symmetry.space_group_name_H-M   'P 1'
#
loop_
_entity.id
_entity.type
_entity.pdbx_description
1 polymer ?
#
loop_
_entity_poly.entity_id
_entity_poly.type
_entity_poly.pdbx_seq_one_letter_code
_entity_poly.pdbx_strand_id
1 'polypeptide(L)'
;MYGLDNNSGVSVMPAIAPTSSATPLWFTEGGANQSPSYPGQDWFNQVQAELLNVLTEAGIAPDKADNTQLSRAISQIIAASANVIPVGIPLPWPTATAPAGWLKCNGAAFDKAKYPALAVAY
;
A
#
# COMPACT_ATOMS: atom_id res chain seq x y z
N MET A 1 -0.06 11.32 4.36
CA MET A 1 1.41 11.33 4.61
C MET A 1 2.09 12.29 3.64
N TYR A 2 2.96 13.16 4.12
CA TYR A 2 3.70 14.09 3.30
C TYR A 2 5.20 14.01 3.68
N GLY A 3 6.09 14.32 2.74
CA GLY A 3 7.52 14.33 3.01
C GLY A 3 7.95 15.50 3.90
N LEU A 4 9.24 15.55 4.24
CA LEU A 4 9.82 16.68 4.95
C LEU A 4 9.56 17.98 4.17
N ASP A 5 8.99 18.98 4.84
CA ASP A 5 8.58 20.24 4.24
C ASP A 5 9.02 21.41 5.13
N ASN A 6 10.30 21.70 5.08
CA ASN A 6 10.93 22.87 5.70
C ASN A 6 12.27 23.20 5.02
N ASN A 7 12.86 24.32 5.39
CA ASN A 7 14.07 24.86 4.75
C ASN A 7 15.35 24.03 5.02
N SER A 8 15.32 23.00 5.86
CA SER A 8 16.45 22.11 6.13
C SER A 8 16.51 20.91 5.19
N GLY A 9 15.44 20.67 4.41
CA GLY A 9 15.35 19.56 3.46
C GLY A 9 16.18 19.78 2.20
N VAL A 10 16.52 18.69 1.53
CA VAL A 10 17.16 18.66 0.21
C VAL A 10 16.23 18.05 -0.82
N SER A 11 16.35 18.47 -2.09
CA SER A 11 15.45 18.02 -3.17
C SER A 11 15.70 16.60 -3.66
N VAL A 12 16.87 16.05 -3.37
CA VAL A 12 17.25 14.68 -3.77
C VAL A 12 17.64 13.92 -2.52
N MET A 13 17.07 12.72 -2.37
CA MET A 13 17.42 11.85 -1.25
C MET A 13 18.91 11.49 -1.31
N PRO A 14 19.70 11.78 -0.25
CA PRO A 14 21.10 11.35 -0.20
C PRO A 14 21.24 9.84 -0.32
N ALA A 15 22.40 9.39 -0.83
CA ALA A 15 22.70 7.97 -0.89
C ALA A 15 22.70 7.36 0.52
N ILE A 16 22.06 6.21 0.65
CA ILE A 16 22.01 5.46 1.92
C ILE A 16 23.40 4.85 2.16
N ALA A 17 23.89 4.96 3.39
CA ALA A 17 25.17 4.38 3.78
C ALA A 17 25.14 2.84 3.71
N PRO A 18 26.29 2.19 3.46
CA PRO A 18 26.38 0.73 3.52
C PRO A 18 25.98 0.18 4.88
N THR A 19 25.37 -1.01 4.90
CA THR A 19 25.00 -1.70 6.13
C THR A 19 26.23 -1.92 7.02
N SER A 20 26.16 -1.47 8.26
CA SER A 20 27.24 -1.60 9.25
C SER A 20 27.07 -2.79 10.20
N SER A 21 25.88 -3.38 10.27
CA SER A 21 25.58 -4.53 11.13
C SER A 21 24.84 -5.62 10.34
N ALA A 22 25.20 -6.86 10.56
CA ALA A 22 24.52 -8.02 9.95
C ALA A 22 23.10 -8.27 10.51
N THR A 23 22.78 -7.69 11.66
CA THR A 23 21.46 -7.78 12.32
C THR A 23 20.92 -6.40 12.60
N PRO A 24 19.58 -6.21 12.57
CA PRO A 24 18.97 -4.94 12.96
C PRO A 24 19.37 -4.53 14.38
N LEU A 25 19.71 -3.27 14.56
CA LEU A 25 19.97 -2.67 15.86
C LEU A 25 18.73 -1.94 16.36
N TRP A 26 18.60 -1.82 17.68
CA TRP A 26 17.46 -1.19 18.33
C TRP A 26 17.87 0.11 19.04
N PHE A 27 16.93 1.02 19.16
CA PHE A 27 17.15 2.27 19.89
C PHE A 27 17.24 2.01 21.39
N THR A 28 18.10 2.79 22.09
CA THR A 28 18.28 2.75 23.54
C THR A 28 18.34 4.15 24.10
N GLU A 29 17.83 4.33 25.31
CA GLU A 29 17.99 5.57 26.10
C GLU A 29 19.43 5.76 26.59
N GLY A 30 20.29 4.75 26.41
CA GLY A 30 21.64 4.74 26.91
C GLY A 30 21.78 4.17 28.32
N GLY A 31 22.99 4.23 28.88
CA GLY A 31 23.33 3.72 30.21
C GLY A 31 24.75 4.07 30.62
N ALA A 32 25.24 3.40 31.67
CA ALA A 32 26.51 3.78 32.34
C ALA A 32 27.72 3.87 31.41
N ASN A 33 27.79 3.18 30.30
CA ASN A 33 28.86 3.22 29.30
C ASN A 33 28.34 3.22 27.87
N GLN A 34 27.10 3.62 27.70
CA GLN A 34 26.41 3.63 26.41
C GLN A 34 25.70 4.97 26.19
N SER A 35 26.03 5.66 25.12
CA SER A 35 25.28 6.85 24.70
C SER A 35 23.86 6.47 24.21
N PRO A 36 22.86 7.35 24.39
CA PRO A 36 21.56 7.18 23.76
C PRO A 36 21.70 7.04 22.25
N SER A 37 20.82 6.24 21.65
CA SER A 37 20.72 6.15 20.19
C SER A 37 20.08 7.41 19.62
N TYR A 38 20.51 7.79 18.42
CA TYR A 38 19.88 8.84 17.64
C TYR A 38 19.68 8.34 16.20
N PRO A 39 18.53 8.60 15.57
CA PRO A 39 18.33 8.27 14.17
C PRO A 39 19.07 9.28 13.29
N GLY A 40 19.83 8.78 12.31
CA GLY A 40 20.43 9.59 11.26
C GLY A 40 19.48 9.87 10.10
N GLN A 41 19.98 10.60 9.08
CA GLN A 41 19.20 10.90 7.87
C GLN A 41 18.68 9.65 7.18
N ASP A 42 19.47 8.57 7.16
CA ASP A 42 19.12 7.32 6.49
C ASP A 42 17.84 6.70 7.08
N TRP A 43 17.73 6.68 8.41
CA TRP A 43 16.53 6.18 9.09
C TRP A 43 15.28 6.99 8.70
N PHE A 44 15.36 8.30 8.80
CA PHE A 44 14.23 9.17 8.49
C PHE A 44 13.85 9.10 7.02
N ASN A 45 14.84 9.11 6.12
CA ASN A 45 14.60 9.01 4.68
C ASN A 45 13.99 7.67 4.28
N GLN A 46 14.45 6.55 4.86
CA GLN A 46 13.87 5.24 4.61
C GLN A 46 12.42 5.17 5.09
N VAL A 47 12.13 5.57 6.33
CA VAL A 47 10.75 5.57 6.85
C VAL A 47 9.84 6.46 6.00
N GLN A 48 10.32 7.64 5.61
CA GLN A 48 9.57 8.54 4.73
C GLN A 48 9.31 7.89 3.36
N ALA A 49 10.33 7.31 2.75
CA ALA A 49 10.22 6.67 1.44
C ALA A 49 9.27 5.48 1.47
N GLU A 50 9.36 4.60 2.46
CA GLU A 50 8.45 3.44 2.62
C GLU A 50 6.98 3.88 2.70
N LEU A 51 6.69 4.89 3.51
CA LEU A 51 5.33 5.40 3.67
C LEU A 51 4.81 6.10 2.39
N LEU A 52 5.66 6.85 1.70
CA LEU A 52 5.29 7.50 0.44
C LEU A 52 5.10 6.48 -0.69
N ASN A 53 5.90 5.40 -0.72
CA ASN A 53 5.74 4.34 -1.71
C ASN A 53 4.40 3.62 -1.57
N VAL A 54 3.87 3.43 -0.36
CA VAL A 54 2.52 2.89 -0.16
C VAL A 54 1.45 3.78 -0.80
N LEU A 55 1.59 5.12 -0.71
CA LEU A 55 0.68 6.04 -1.37
C LEU A 55 0.82 5.96 -2.90
N THR A 56 2.05 5.88 -3.39
CA THR A 56 2.35 5.77 -4.83
C THR A 56 1.74 4.50 -5.41
N GLU A 57 1.88 3.36 -4.73
CA GLU A 57 1.29 2.08 -5.15
C GLU A 57 -0.24 2.16 -5.26
N ALA A 58 -0.87 2.90 -4.34
CA ALA A 58 -2.31 3.14 -4.37
C ALA A 58 -2.74 4.26 -5.33
N GLY A 59 -1.82 4.95 -6.02
CA GLY A 59 -2.13 6.08 -6.89
C GLY A 59 -2.60 7.33 -6.14
N ILE A 60 -2.23 7.50 -4.87
CA ILE A 60 -2.62 8.64 -4.03
C ILE A 60 -1.49 9.66 -3.99
N ALA A 61 -1.74 10.88 -4.48
CA ALA A 61 -0.81 11.99 -4.36
C ALA A 61 -0.67 12.42 -2.87
N PRO A 62 0.57 12.61 -2.36
CA PRO A 62 0.78 13.07 -1.01
C PRO A 62 0.14 14.42 -0.72
N ASP A 63 -0.61 14.53 0.36
CA ASP A 63 -1.23 15.76 0.86
C ASP A 63 -0.90 15.95 2.34
N LYS A 64 -0.33 17.11 2.67
CA LYS A 64 0.06 17.46 4.04
C LYS A 64 -1.12 17.66 4.98
N ALA A 65 -2.27 18.09 4.45
CA ALA A 65 -3.48 18.35 5.22
C ALA A 65 -4.30 17.08 5.52
N ASP A 66 -4.03 15.96 4.84
CA ASP A 66 -4.80 14.73 4.97
C ASP A 66 -4.02 13.62 5.71
N ASN A 67 -4.44 13.31 6.93
CA ASN A 67 -3.86 12.28 7.78
C ASN A 67 -4.50 10.88 7.59
N THR A 68 -5.39 10.70 6.60
CA THR A 68 -6.06 9.43 6.33
C THR A 68 -5.50 8.70 5.12
N GLN A 69 -4.52 9.28 4.42
CA GLN A 69 -4.00 8.78 3.15
C GLN A 69 -3.43 7.37 3.25
N LEU A 70 -2.66 7.06 4.30
CA LEU A 70 -2.04 5.75 4.45
C LEU A 70 -3.08 4.65 4.61
N SER A 71 -4.11 4.86 5.44
CA SER A 71 -5.19 3.88 5.63
C SER A 71 -6.02 3.67 4.36
N ARG A 72 -6.28 4.74 3.60
CA ARG A 72 -6.92 4.62 2.27
C ARG A 72 -6.06 3.87 1.28
N ALA A 73 -4.76 4.14 1.23
CA ALA A 73 -3.82 3.46 0.35
C ALA A 73 -3.80 1.95 0.60
N ILE A 74 -3.69 1.54 1.87
CA ILE A 74 -3.73 0.13 2.27
C ILE A 74 -5.06 -0.51 1.83
N SER A 75 -6.19 0.15 2.06
CA SER A 75 -7.51 -0.36 1.66
C SER A 75 -7.63 -0.51 0.13
N GLN A 76 -7.09 0.42 -0.65
CA GLN A 76 -7.10 0.35 -2.11
C GLN A 76 -6.20 -0.77 -2.63
N ILE A 77 -5.01 -0.96 -2.08
CA ILE A 77 -4.10 -2.05 -2.44
C ILE A 77 -4.75 -3.41 -2.14
N ILE A 78 -5.38 -3.56 -0.98
CA ILE A 78 -6.12 -4.78 -0.61
C ILE A 78 -7.27 -5.03 -1.60
N ALA A 79 -8.06 -4.01 -1.92
CA ALA A 79 -9.18 -4.14 -2.86
C ALA A 79 -8.71 -4.51 -4.28
N ALA A 80 -7.59 -3.95 -4.73
CA ALA A 80 -6.99 -4.31 -6.01
C ALA A 80 -6.47 -5.76 -6.02
N SER A 81 -5.90 -6.21 -4.91
CA SER A 81 -5.39 -7.58 -4.73
C SER A 81 -6.50 -8.61 -4.53
N ALA A 82 -7.68 -8.21 -4.05
CA ALA A 82 -8.81 -9.11 -3.83
C ALA A 82 -9.42 -9.70 -5.12
N ASN A 83 -9.05 -9.17 -6.30
CA ASN A 83 -9.40 -9.73 -7.61
C ASN A 83 -8.46 -10.89 -8.02
N VAL A 84 -8.07 -11.75 -7.07
CA VAL A 84 -7.21 -12.91 -7.35
C VAL A 84 -7.93 -14.00 -8.15
N ILE A 85 -9.27 -13.98 -8.18
CA ILE A 85 -10.05 -14.92 -8.97
C ILE A 85 -10.32 -14.28 -10.34
N PRO A 86 -9.78 -14.86 -11.43
CA PRO A 86 -10.03 -14.33 -12.77
C PRO A 86 -11.54 -14.24 -13.07
N VAL A 87 -11.92 -13.17 -13.75
CA VAL A 87 -13.31 -12.99 -14.21
C VAL A 87 -13.70 -14.16 -15.11
N GLY A 88 -14.90 -14.71 -14.91
CA GLY A 88 -15.42 -15.86 -15.67
C GLY A 88 -15.27 -17.21 -14.95
N ILE A 89 -14.57 -17.30 -13.83
CA ILE A 89 -14.53 -18.54 -13.04
C ILE A 89 -15.80 -18.68 -12.21
N PRO A 90 -16.60 -19.76 -12.41
CA PRO A 90 -17.75 -20.03 -11.56
C PRO A 90 -17.32 -20.57 -10.20
N LEU A 91 -17.89 -20.01 -9.13
CA LEU A 91 -17.68 -20.50 -7.76
C LEU A 91 -19.02 -20.93 -7.14
N PRO A 92 -19.05 -22.04 -6.40
CA PRO A 92 -20.20 -22.42 -5.61
C PRO A 92 -20.45 -21.39 -4.50
N TRP A 93 -21.71 -20.96 -4.34
CA TRP A 93 -22.12 -20.01 -3.32
C TRP A 93 -23.29 -20.54 -2.50
N PRO A 94 -23.23 -20.57 -1.17
CA PRO A 94 -24.19 -21.29 -0.32
C PRO A 94 -25.56 -20.62 -0.20
N THR A 95 -25.72 -19.37 -0.65
CA THR A 95 -26.98 -18.63 -0.53
C THR A 95 -27.60 -18.34 -1.91
N ALA A 96 -28.90 -18.07 -1.91
CA ALA A 96 -29.64 -17.75 -3.14
C ALA A 96 -29.26 -16.40 -3.76
N THR A 97 -28.61 -15.51 -3.01
CA THR A 97 -28.19 -14.18 -3.48
C THR A 97 -26.69 -14.17 -3.71
N ALA A 98 -26.27 -13.84 -4.92
CA ALA A 98 -24.85 -13.66 -5.23
C ALA A 98 -24.30 -12.44 -4.49
N PRO A 99 -23.05 -12.49 -4.01
CA PRO A 99 -22.41 -11.33 -3.38
C PRO A 99 -22.18 -10.19 -4.37
N ALA A 100 -21.88 -9.00 -3.86
CA ALA A 100 -21.57 -7.84 -4.69
C ALA A 100 -20.39 -8.15 -5.64
N GLY A 101 -20.52 -7.78 -6.91
CA GLY A 101 -19.52 -8.06 -7.95
C GLY A 101 -19.66 -9.43 -8.63
N TRP A 102 -20.63 -10.26 -8.23
CA TRP A 102 -20.86 -11.57 -8.80
C TRP A 102 -22.23 -11.67 -9.47
N LEU A 103 -22.31 -12.47 -10.53
CA LEU A 103 -23.56 -12.82 -11.22
C LEU A 103 -23.90 -14.28 -10.96
N LYS A 104 -25.20 -14.61 -10.98
CA LYS A 104 -25.67 -16.02 -10.90
C LYS A 104 -25.42 -16.72 -12.22
N CYS A 105 -24.88 -17.93 -12.17
CA CYS A 105 -24.78 -18.84 -13.32
C CYS A 105 -26.12 -19.57 -13.53
N ASN A 106 -27.15 -18.84 -13.93
CA ASN A 106 -28.52 -19.35 -14.11
C ASN A 106 -28.98 -19.37 -15.58
N GLY A 107 -28.07 -19.16 -16.52
CA GLY A 107 -28.37 -19.11 -17.96
C GLY A 107 -28.98 -17.78 -18.43
N ALA A 108 -29.18 -16.80 -17.56
CA ALA A 108 -29.67 -15.47 -17.97
C ALA A 108 -28.60 -14.70 -18.75
N ALA A 109 -29.04 -13.97 -19.78
CA ALA A 109 -28.16 -13.07 -20.51
C ALA A 109 -27.65 -11.95 -19.58
N PHE A 110 -26.40 -11.53 -19.77
CA PHE A 110 -25.82 -10.39 -19.08
C PHE A 110 -25.49 -9.24 -20.05
N ASP A 111 -25.47 -8.03 -19.54
CA ASP A 111 -25.15 -6.85 -20.32
C ASP A 111 -23.63 -6.74 -20.52
N LYS A 112 -23.16 -6.93 -21.75
CA LYS A 112 -21.74 -6.89 -22.12
C LYS A 112 -21.12 -5.50 -21.93
N ALA A 113 -21.91 -4.44 -22.08
CA ALA A 113 -21.42 -3.07 -21.84
C ALA A 113 -21.18 -2.80 -20.34
N LYS A 114 -22.03 -3.37 -19.48
CA LYS A 114 -21.93 -3.28 -18.03
C LYS A 114 -20.82 -4.18 -17.45
N TYR A 115 -20.54 -5.32 -18.10
CA TYR A 115 -19.55 -6.32 -17.64
C TYR A 115 -18.54 -6.66 -18.74
N PRO A 116 -17.71 -5.71 -19.18
CA PRO A 116 -16.82 -5.91 -20.34
C PRO A 116 -15.77 -7.01 -20.12
N ALA A 117 -15.23 -7.13 -18.90
CA ALA A 117 -14.27 -8.18 -18.59
C ALA A 117 -14.88 -9.58 -18.65
N LEU A 118 -16.15 -9.74 -18.24
CA LEU A 118 -16.89 -10.99 -18.35
C LEU A 118 -17.20 -11.31 -19.81
N ALA A 119 -17.49 -10.29 -20.62
CA ALA A 119 -17.76 -10.44 -22.05
C ALA A 119 -16.53 -10.91 -22.86
N VAL A 120 -15.33 -10.68 -22.34
CA VAL A 120 -14.07 -11.20 -22.93
C VAL A 120 -13.83 -12.65 -22.52
N ALA A 121 -14.30 -13.06 -21.33
CA ALA A 121 -14.11 -14.41 -20.81
C ALA A 121 -15.09 -15.45 -21.43
N TYR A 122 -16.20 -14.98 -22.02
CA TYR A 122 -17.25 -15.78 -22.68
C TYR A 122 -17.55 -15.27 -24.08
#